data_8ef38a9365794b46e0db74a75d4e9be4
#
_entry.id   8ef38a9365794b46e0db74a75d4e9be4
#
_cell.length_a   1.000
_cell.length_b   1.000
_cell.length_c   1.000
_cell.angle_alpha   90.00
_cell.angle_beta   90.00
_cell.angle_gamma   90.00
#
_symmetry.space_group_name_H-M   'P 1'
#
loop_
_entity.id
_entity.type
_entity.pdbx_description
1 polymer ?
#
loop_
_entity_poly.entity_id
_entity_poly.type
_entity_poly.pdbx_seq_one_letter_code
_entity_poly.pdbx_strand_id
1 'polypeptide(L)'
;IRDRNVTGVQTCALPIYLVGDRLEKRAAFLEAIADEIDALGETLTERAMQESGLPHARLTGERGRTSGQLRLFARELRLGEYLRARIDHAIPDRQPAPKPDLRLRMIPLGPVVVFGASNFPLAFSVAGGDTASALAAGCPVIVKGHSAHPGTSELVAGAIARAVEKTGMPAGVFSLINGAGNEVGSALVSDPRVKAVGFTGSRGGGTALMKLAASRPVPIPVYAEMSSINPVFLLPHALEARAEALGKAYIASLTMGAGQFCTNPGLVLALESPALDRFLAAATEAVSGVTAQTMLTPGILKAYENGVARWASAPGLTRVAQGQEGAASCGRAALFTMTGADFIADPSHAEEVFGAASLLVRCASLDELLAVVSLLEGQLTATLHLDDADTETAARLLPILERLAGRILANGWPTGVEVTDAQVHGGPFPSTADGRSTSVGTLAIDRFLRPVAYQDLPAALLPAELRDGDAGVPRRIDGKPTL
;
A
#
# COMPACT_ATOMS: atom_id res chain seq x y z
N ILE A 1 -20.35 4.40 -27.11
CA ILE A 1 -19.06 4.53 -26.41
C ILE A 1 -17.94 4.54 -27.45
N ARG A 2 -18.06 5.37 -28.47
CA ARG A 2 -16.98 5.68 -29.41
C ARG A 2 -16.66 7.15 -29.27
N ASP A 3 -15.39 7.45 -29.15
CA ASP A 3 -14.75 8.69 -29.58
C ASP A 3 -14.38 9.80 -28.59
N ARG A 4 -14.66 9.76 -27.29
CA ARG A 4 -14.10 10.81 -26.41
C ARG A 4 -13.09 10.32 -25.35
N ASN A 5 -13.07 9.03 -25.02
CA ASN A 5 -12.19 8.49 -23.95
C ASN A 5 -10.94 7.74 -24.47
N VAL A 6 -10.82 7.54 -25.79
CA VAL A 6 -9.67 6.85 -26.40
C VAL A 6 -8.50 7.80 -26.66
N THR A 7 -8.75 9.12 -26.70
CA THR A 7 -7.71 10.14 -26.94
C THR A 7 -6.67 10.20 -25.83
N GLY A 8 -7.06 9.98 -24.57
CA GLY A 8 -6.11 9.98 -23.44
C GLY A 8 -5.03 8.90 -23.56
N VAL A 9 -5.39 7.69 -23.96
CA VAL A 9 -4.42 6.59 -24.12
C VAL A 9 -3.56 6.77 -25.39
N GLN A 10 -4.08 7.38 -26.44
CA GLN A 10 -3.28 7.66 -27.66
C GLN A 10 -2.19 8.70 -27.41
N THR A 11 -2.46 9.73 -26.61
CA THR A 11 -1.46 10.75 -26.24
C THR A 11 -0.48 10.25 -25.16
N CYS A 12 -0.89 9.28 -24.31
CA CYS A 12 -0.01 8.63 -23.35
C CYS A 12 1.06 7.72 -24.01
N ALA A 13 0.91 7.35 -25.28
CA ALA A 13 1.85 6.44 -25.96
C ALA A 13 3.25 7.04 -26.21
N LEU A 14 3.40 8.35 -26.10
CA LEU A 14 4.70 9.00 -26.14
C LEU A 14 5.25 9.06 -24.70
N PRO A 15 6.40 8.43 -24.41
CA PRO A 15 7.07 8.63 -23.14
C PRO A 15 7.23 10.12 -22.90
N ILE A 16 6.90 10.60 -21.71
CA ILE A 16 7.17 11.99 -21.33
C ILE A 16 8.68 12.11 -21.12
N TYR A 17 9.43 11.89 -22.22
CA TYR A 17 10.86 12.12 -22.27
C TYR A 17 11.11 13.62 -22.39
N LEU A 18 10.98 14.29 -21.28
CA LEU A 18 11.47 15.66 -21.19
C LEU A 18 12.98 15.59 -20.90
N VAL A 19 13.84 16.02 -21.78
CA VAL A 19 15.29 16.18 -21.60
C VAL A 19 15.55 17.56 -20.99
N GLY A 20 16.54 17.72 -20.13
CA GLY A 20 16.91 18.99 -19.52
C GLY A 20 16.18 19.24 -18.18
N ASP A 21 15.53 20.37 -17.98
CA ASP A 21 14.83 20.80 -16.73
C ASP A 21 13.70 19.88 -16.25
N ARG A 22 13.81 18.60 -16.52
CA ARG A 22 12.75 17.58 -16.40
C ARG A 22 12.40 17.22 -14.97
N LEU A 23 13.41 17.13 -14.11
CA LEU A 23 13.20 16.76 -12.72
C LEU A 23 12.42 17.86 -12.04
N GLU A 24 12.86 19.10 -12.19
CA GLU A 24 12.18 20.26 -11.61
C GLU A 24 10.76 20.44 -12.18
N LYS A 25 10.57 20.29 -13.50
CA LYS A 25 9.23 20.41 -14.10
C LYS A 25 8.26 19.35 -13.56
N ARG A 26 8.73 18.11 -13.36
CA ARG A 26 7.89 17.05 -12.74
C ARG A 26 7.67 17.31 -11.26
N ALA A 27 8.68 17.77 -10.53
CA ALA A 27 8.54 18.14 -9.12
C ALA A 27 7.51 19.26 -8.95
N ALA A 28 7.62 20.34 -9.74
CA ALA A 28 6.66 21.43 -9.75
C ALA A 28 5.24 20.97 -10.14
N PHE A 29 5.11 19.99 -11.03
CA PHE A 29 3.81 19.42 -11.38
C PHE A 29 3.18 18.67 -10.21
N LEU A 30 3.95 17.85 -9.48
CA LEU A 30 3.45 17.12 -8.30
C LEU A 30 3.06 18.11 -7.18
N GLU A 31 3.82 19.17 -6.96
CA GLU A 31 3.48 20.24 -6.02
C GLU A 31 2.22 20.97 -6.45
N ALA A 32 2.08 21.29 -7.74
CA ALA A 32 0.85 21.92 -8.26
C ALA A 32 -0.38 21.02 -8.06
N ILE A 33 -0.27 19.70 -8.22
CA ILE A 33 -1.38 18.78 -7.91
C ILE A 33 -1.73 18.88 -6.42
N ALA A 34 -0.73 18.87 -5.54
CA ALA A 34 -0.93 18.97 -4.10
C ALA A 34 -1.65 20.27 -3.72
N ASP A 35 -1.23 21.40 -4.29
CA ASP A 35 -1.83 22.71 -4.05
C ASP A 35 -3.28 22.78 -4.55
N GLU A 36 -3.57 22.22 -5.73
CA GLU A 36 -4.92 22.17 -6.29
C GLU A 36 -5.85 21.25 -5.47
N ILE A 37 -5.35 20.17 -4.88
CA ILE A 37 -6.11 19.30 -3.97
C ILE A 37 -6.38 20.03 -2.65
N ASP A 38 -5.38 20.70 -2.08
CA ASP A 38 -5.54 21.48 -0.85
C ASP A 38 -6.55 22.64 -1.05
N ALA A 39 -6.55 23.27 -2.23
CA ALA A 39 -7.48 24.33 -2.58
C ALA A 39 -8.94 23.88 -2.70
N LEU A 40 -9.22 22.59 -2.93
CA LEU A 40 -10.59 22.07 -2.91
C LEU A 40 -11.22 22.13 -1.51
N GLY A 41 -10.41 22.14 -0.46
CA GLY A 41 -10.84 22.35 0.92
C GLY A 41 -12.01 21.45 1.34
N GLU A 42 -13.02 22.06 1.95
CA GLU A 42 -14.19 21.34 2.47
C GLU A 42 -15.05 20.70 1.38
N THR A 43 -15.10 21.26 0.18
CA THR A 43 -15.85 20.67 -0.94
C THR A 43 -15.43 19.22 -1.21
N LEU A 44 -14.13 18.92 -1.15
CA LEU A 44 -13.61 17.58 -1.34
C LEU A 44 -13.90 16.69 -0.12
N THR A 45 -13.72 17.23 1.09
CA THR A 45 -13.96 16.49 2.34
C THR A 45 -15.43 16.10 2.46
N GLU A 46 -16.36 17.02 2.26
CA GLU A 46 -17.81 16.78 2.32
C GLU A 46 -18.26 15.77 1.27
N ARG A 47 -17.75 15.89 0.03
CA ARG A 47 -18.07 14.93 -1.03
C ARG A 47 -17.60 13.52 -0.67
N ALA A 48 -16.38 13.38 -0.18
CA ALA A 48 -15.82 12.10 0.24
C ALA A 48 -16.61 11.50 1.43
N MET A 49 -17.08 12.32 2.38
CA MET A 49 -17.96 11.89 3.47
C MET A 49 -19.27 11.30 2.95
N GLN A 50 -19.93 12.00 2.02
CA GLN A 50 -21.21 11.57 1.45
C GLN A 50 -21.12 10.24 0.72
N GLU A 51 -19.98 9.96 0.08
CA GLU A 51 -19.77 8.76 -0.71
C GLU A 51 -19.22 7.57 0.10
N SER A 52 -18.49 7.82 1.17
CA SER A 52 -17.79 6.77 1.93
C SER A 52 -18.37 6.50 3.32
N GLY A 53 -19.13 7.45 3.88
CA GLY A 53 -19.55 7.41 5.30
C GLY A 53 -18.41 7.59 6.29
N LEU A 54 -17.21 7.95 5.86
CA LEU A 54 -16.05 8.17 6.72
C LEU A 54 -16.16 9.50 7.46
N PRO A 55 -15.66 9.61 8.71
CA PRO A 55 -15.74 10.83 9.50
C PRO A 55 -14.94 12.01 8.90
N HIS A 56 -15.43 13.22 9.09
CA HIS A 56 -14.81 14.46 8.63
C HIS A 56 -13.32 14.59 8.99
N ALA A 57 -12.97 14.40 10.27
CA ALA A 57 -11.59 14.51 10.74
C ALA A 57 -10.66 13.49 10.05
N ARG A 58 -11.15 12.27 9.77
CA ARG A 58 -10.43 11.25 9.02
C ARG A 58 -10.11 11.72 7.60
N LEU A 59 -11.08 12.25 6.88
CA LEU A 59 -10.94 12.67 5.49
C LEU A 59 -10.12 13.95 5.35
N THR A 60 -10.21 14.86 6.31
CA THR A 60 -9.32 16.03 6.39
C THR A 60 -7.86 15.61 6.54
N GLY A 61 -7.58 14.67 7.44
CA GLY A 61 -6.24 14.10 7.59
C GLY A 61 -5.77 13.35 6.35
N GLU A 62 -6.67 12.62 5.69
CA GLU A 62 -6.35 11.88 4.47
C GLU A 62 -6.05 12.80 3.28
N ARG A 63 -6.74 13.96 3.16
CA ARG A 63 -6.43 14.99 2.18
C ARG A 63 -5.01 15.53 2.38
N GLY A 64 -4.66 15.93 3.60
CA GLY A 64 -3.29 16.38 3.93
C GLY A 64 -2.22 15.32 3.69
N ARG A 65 -2.53 14.05 3.95
CA ARG A 65 -1.64 12.93 3.61
C ARG A 65 -1.44 12.80 2.10
N THR A 66 -2.50 12.96 1.29
CA THR A 66 -2.42 12.86 -0.17
C THR A 66 -1.54 13.96 -0.75
N SER A 67 -1.76 15.22 -0.36
CA SER A 67 -0.93 16.34 -0.79
C SER A 67 0.50 16.25 -0.25
N GLY A 68 0.69 15.79 0.99
CA GLY A 68 2.00 15.54 1.58
C GLY A 68 2.82 14.49 0.82
N GLN A 69 2.20 13.41 0.35
CA GLN A 69 2.87 12.37 -0.43
C GLN A 69 3.31 12.87 -1.82
N LEU A 70 2.52 13.71 -2.47
CA LEU A 70 2.91 14.36 -3.72
C LEU A 70 4.14 15.26 -3.53
N ARG A 71 4.19 16.04 -2.45
CA ARG A 71 5.34 16.87 -2.08
C ARG A 71 6.56 16.04 -1.69
N LEU A 72 6.37 14.88 -1.05
CA LEU A 72 7.45 13.93 -0.77
C LEU A 72 8.12 13.49 -2.08
N PHE A 73 7.34 13.08 -3.09
CA PHE A 73 7.89 12.68 -4.38
C PHE A 73 8.50 13.85 -5.16
N ALA A 74 7.97 15.07 -5.03
CA ALA A 74 8.62 16.25 -5.61
C ALA A 74 10.02 16.48 -5.03
N ARG A 75 10.19 16.30 -3.72
CA ARG A 75 11.50 16.32 -3.05
C ARG A 75 12.41 15.21 -3.56
N GLU A 76 11.91 13.98 -3.67
CA GLU A 76 12.65 12.81 -4.17
C GLU A 76 13.17 13.03 -5.60
N LEU A 77 12.36 13.66 -6.45
CA LEU A 77 12.79 14.01 -7.80
C LEU A 77 13.97 14.99 -7.81
N ARG A 78 13.98 15.99 -6.92
CA ARG A 78 15.09 16.96 -6.78
C ARG A 78 16.35 16.32 -6.25
N LEU A 79 16.23 15.33 -5.35
CA LEU A 79 17.37 14.55 -4.86
C LEU A 79 18.00 13.69 -5.96
N GLY A 80 17.19 13.13 -6.87
CA GLY A 80 17.65 12.36 -8.02
C GLY A 80 18.22 10.97 -7.71
N GLU A 81 18.14 10.50 -6.46
CA GLU A 81 18.69 9.21 -6.04
C GLU A 81 18.02 8.02 -6.75
N TYR A 82 16.73 8.12 -7.06
CA TYR A 82 15.95 7.09 -7.76
C TYR A 82 16.48 6.80 -9.17
N LEU A 83 17.25 7.72 -9.79
CA LEU A 83 17.90 7.50 -11.08
C LEU A 83 18.98 6.41 -11.02
N ARG A 84 19.56 6.18 -9.84
CA ARG A 84 20.61 5.18 -9.60
C ARG A 84 21.73 5.26 -10.63
N ALA A 85 22.10 6.48 -11.06
CA ALA A 85 23.05 6.74 -12.12
C ALA A 85 24.42 6.14 -11.81
N ARG A 86 24.98 5.40 -12.76
CA ARG A 86 26.28 4.74 -12.63
C ARG A 86 27.10 4.96 -13.90
N ILE A 87 28.39 5.20 -13.73
CA ILE A 87 29.37 5.38 -14.79
C ILE A 87 30.57 4.49 -14.46
N ASP A 88 30.88 3.57 -15.34
CA ASP A 88 32.08 2.76 -15.30
C ASP A 88 32.91 3.05 -16.57
N HIS A 89 33.94 3.87 -16.45
CA HIS A 89 34.78 4.26 -17.59
C HIS A 89 35.50 3.07 -18.22
N ALA A 90 35.78 3.18 -19.50
CA ALA A 90 36.58 2.21 -20.24
C ALA A 90 37.99 2.03 -19.63
N ILE A 91 38.48 0.80 -19.67
CA ILE A 91 39.89 0.46 -19.35
C ILE A 91 40.43 -0.37 -20.50
N PRO A 92 40.96 0.30 -21.56
CA PRO A 92 41.38 -0.36 -22.80
C PRO A 92 42.48 -1.42 -22.58
N ASP A 93 43.38 -1.14 -21.64
CA ASP A 93 44.57 -1.98 -21.39
C ASP A 93 44.36 -3.03 -20.29
N ARG A 94 43.14 -3.19 -19.80
CA ARG A 94 42.82 -4.22 -18.77
C ARG A 94 43.09 -5.62 -19.29
N GLN A 95 43.72 -6.46 -18.43
CA GLN A 95 43.93 -7.87 -18.70
C GLN A 95 42.91 -8.71 -17.94
N PRO A 96 42.44 -9.87 -18.44
CA PRO A 96 42.76 -10.50 -19.73
C PRO A 96 42.02 -9.93 -20.95
N ALA A 97 41.08 -8.99 -20.70
CA ALA A 97 40.30 -8.35 -21.77
C ALA A 97 40.04 -6.88 -21.44
N PRO A 98 39.98 -5.98 -22.43
CA PRO A 98 39.57 -4.60 -22.27
C PRO A 98 38.20 -4.49 -21.56
N LYS A 99 38.00 -3.40 -20.79
CA LYS A 99 36.69 -3.05 -20.22
C LYS A 99 36.09 -1.94 -21.08
N PRO A 100 34.87 -2.09 -21.63
CA PRO A 100 34.17 -1.03 -22.33
C PRO A 100 33.69 0.08 -21.37
N ASP A 101 33.32 1.25 -21.86
CA ASP A 101 32.56 2.26 -21.13
C ASP A 101 31.12 1.78 -20.94
N LEU A 102 30.68 1.72 -19.69
CA LEU A 102 29.32 1.30 -19.33
C LEU A 102 28.68 2.34 -18.43
N ARG A 103 27.47 2.77 -18.80
CA ARG A 103 26.68 3.74 -18.04
C ARG A 103 25.27 3.25 -17.86
N LEU A 104 24.68 3.47 -16.68
CA LEU A 104 23.36 2.96 -16.32
C LEU A 104 22.52 4.04 -15.66
N ARG A 105 21.24 4.07 -15.97
CA ARG A 105 20.22 4.79 -15.20
C ARG A 105 18.89 4.04 -15.18
N MET A 106 18.01 4.45 -14.26
CA MET A 106 16.61 4.03 -14.27
C MET A 106 15.81 4.91 -15.25
N ILE A 107 14.85 4.29 -15.95
CA ILE A 107 13.90 4.96 -16.83
C ILE A 107 12.46 4.51 -16.55
N PRO A 108 11.43 5.33 -16.87
CA PRO A 108 10.04 4.95 -16.70
C PRO A 108 9.65 3.75 -17.56
N LEU A 109 8.74 2.91 -17.03
CA LEU A 109 8.17 1.76 -17.76
C LEU A 109 7.30 2.18 -18.95
N GLY A 110 6.56 3.29 -18.83
CA GLY A 110 5.55 3.76 -19.76
C GLY A 110 4.17 3.93 -19.11
N PRO A 111 3.05 3.92 -19.86
CA PRO A 111 1.72 4.14 -19.31
C PRO A 111 1.34 3.13 -18.21
N VAL A 112 0.85 3.63 -17.07
CA VAL A 112 0.44 2.85 -15.91
C VAL A 112 -1.06 2.98 -15.70
N VAL A 113 -1.73 1.86 -15.45
CA VAL A 113 -3.14 1.85 -14.99
C VAL A 113 -3.15 1.74 -13.48
N VAL A 114 -3.90 2.62 -12.82
CA VAL A 114 -4.09 2.62 -11.36
C VAL A 114 -5.56 2.37 -11.03
N PHE A 115 -5.81 1.42 -10.13
CA PHE A 115 -7.13 1.14 -9.59
C PHE A 115 -7.28 1.77 -8.20
N GLY A 116 -8.22 2.70 -8.06
CA GLY A 116 -8.51 3.33 -6.78
C GLY A 116 -9.11 2.36 -5.76
N ALA A 117 -8.71 2.49 -4.50
CA ALA A 117 -9.27 1.75 -3.36
C ALA A 117 -10.53 2.44 -2.81
N SER A 118 -11.42 1.66 -2.17
CA SER A 118 -12.64 2.21 -1.56
C SER A 118 -12.41 2.85 -0.19
N ASN A 119 -11.54 2.25 0.62
CA ASN A 119 -11.33 2.58 2.03
C ASN A 119 -10.42 3.80 2.28
N PHE A 120 -9.75 4.27 1.22
CA PHE A 120 -8.95 5.48 1.22
C PHE A 120 -9.26 6.28 -0.06
N PRO A 121 -10.41 6.99 -0.10
CA PRO A 121 -10.90 7.65 -1.31
C PRO A 121 -9.99 8.76 -1.84
N LEU A 122 -9.01 9.20 -1.05
CA LEU A 122 -8.01 10.21 -1.44
C LEU A 122 -6.61 9.61 -1.53
N ALA A 123 -6.09 9.01 -0.43
CA ALA A 123 -4.69 8.62 -0.31
C ALA A 123 -4.30 7.36 -1.13
N PHE A 124 -5.26 6.49 -1.46
CA PHE A 124 -5.07 5.30 -2.29
C PHE A 124 -6.05 5.27 -3.47
N SER A 125 -6.38 6.44 -4.00
CA SER A 125 -7.26 6.60 -5.15
C SER A 125 -6.62 7.48 -6.21
N VAL A 126 -7.35 8.44 -6.79
CA VAL A 126 -7.01 9.20 -8.01
C VAL A 126 -5.64 9.88 -7.96
N ALA A 127 -5.30 10.58 -6.87
CA ALA A 127 -3.98 11.18 -6.63
C ALA A 127 -3.20 10.47 -5.53
N GLY A 128 -3.56 9.22 -5.25
CA GLY A 128 -2.93 8.43 -4.19
C GLY A 128 -1.52 7.95 -4.53
N GLY A 129 -0.98 7.09 -3.65
CA GLY A 129 0.41 6.63 -3.70
C GLY A 129 0.86 6.05 -5.04
N ASP A 130 0.02 5.23 -5.68
CA ASP A 130 0.36 4.62 -6.96
C ASP A 130 0.43 5.66 -8.08
N THR A 131 -0.53 6.60 -8.12
CA THR A 131 -0.52 7.72 -9.09
C THR A 131 0.66 8.65 -8.86
N ALA A 132 0.90 9.04 -7.60
CA ALA A 132 1.99 9.96 -7.25
C ALA A 132 3.36 9.37 -7.61
N SER A 133 3.62 8.10 -7.25
CA SER A 133 4.89 7.42 -7.54
C SER A 133 5.07 7.13 -9.05
N ALA A 134 4.00 6.78 -9.78
CA ALA A 134 4.07 6.59 -11.23
C ALA A 134 4.35 7.88 -11.99
N LEU A 135 3.68 8.99 -11.62
CA LEU A 135 3.96 10.32 -12.18
C LEU A 135 5.38 10.79 -11.83
N ALA A 136 5.84 10.54 -10.61
CA ALA A 136 7.22 10.82 -10.19
C ALA A 136 8.24 10.02 -11.02
N ALA A 137 7.98 8.75 -11.29
CA ALA A 137 8.81 7.95 -12.19
C ALA A 137 8.85 8.48 -13.62
N GLY A 138 7.86 9.31 -14.03
CA GLY A 138 7.72 9.83 -15.39
C GLY A 138 6.78 9.00 -16.27
N CYS A 139 5.93 8.18 -15.65
CA CYS A 139 4.92 7.39 -16.34
C CYS A 139 3.62 8.19 -16.47
N PRO A 140 2.97 8.23 -17.66
CA PRO A 140 1.58 8.66 -17.75
C PRO A 140 0.67 7.71 -16.99
N VAL A 141 -0.38 8.25 -16.36
CA VAL A 141 -1.28 7.48 -15.49
C VAL A 141 -2.71 7.52 -16.01
N ILE A 142 -3.34 6.36 -16.04
CA ILE A 142 -4.76 6.18 -16.30
C ILE A 142 -5.38 5.59 -15.05
N VAL A 143 -6.20 6.38 -14.35
CA VAL A 143 -6.90 5.88 -13.15
C VAL A 143 -8.25 5.32 -13.54
N LYS A 144 -8.50 4.09 -13.16
CA LYS A 144 -9.86 3.53 -13.10
C LYS A 144 -10.45 3.95 -11.76
N GLY A 145 -11.35 4.94 -11.76
CA GLY A 145 -12.03 5.45 -10.57
C GLY A 145 -12.83 4.36 -9.86
N HIS A 146 -12.81 4.38 -8.51
CA HIS A 146 -13.59 3.43 -7.74
C HIS A 146 -15.07 3.79 -7.74
N SER A 147 -15.94 2.81 -7.95
CA SER A 147 -17.40 3.03 -8.08
C SER A 147 -18.08 3.50 -6.80
N ALA A 148 -17.44 3.36 -5.62
CA ALA A 148 -17.99 3.80 -4.35
C ALA A 148 -17.87 5.33 -4.13
N HIS A 149 -16.94 6.02 -4.82
CA HIS A 149 -16.71 7.44 -4.62
C HIS A 149 -16.39 8.17 -5.95
N PRO A 150 -17.28 8.11 -6.95
CA PRO A 150 -17.04 8.69 -8.28
C PRO A 150 -16.93 10.21 -8.25
N GLY A 151 -17.72 10.90 -7.44
CA GLY A 151 -17.67 12.37 -7.34
C GLY A 151 -16.39 12.88 -6.66
N THR A 152 -15.91 12.20 -5.63
CA THR A 152 -14.60 12.45 -5.05
C THR A 152 -13.50 12.27 -6.10
N SER A 153 -13.59 11.20 -6.91
CA SER A 153 -12.64 10.92 -8.00
C SER A 153 -12.63 12.04 -9.05
N GLU A 154 -13.81 12.56 -9.45
CA GLU A 154 -13.93 13.65 -10.41
C GLU A 154 -13.35 14.97 -9.89
N LEU A 155 -13.58 15.30 -8.62
CA LEU A 155 -13.01 16.51 -8.00
C LEU A 155 -11.47 16.47 -8.01
N VAL A 156 -10.89 15.33 -7.62
CA VAL A 156 -9.43 15.17 -7.61
C VAL A 156 -8.86 15.15 -9.03
N ALA A 157 -9.53 14.50 -9.99
CA ALA A 157 -9.11 14.52 -11.39
C ALA A 157 -9.16 15.93 -11.98
N GLY A 158 -10.17 16.73 -11.62
CA GLY A 158 -10.24 18.15 -11.97
C GLY A 158 -9.07 18.97 -11.42
N ALA A 159 -8.64 18.68 -10.18
CA ALA A 159 -7.45 19.30 -9.59
C ALA A 159 -6.19 18.95 -10.37
N ILE A 160 -6.01 17.66 -10.73
CA ILE A 160 -4.86 17.23 -11.56
C ILE A 160 -4.90 17.92 -12.94
N ALA A 161 -6.08 18.04 -13.58
CA ALA A 161 -6.20 18.70 -14.87
C ALA A 161 -5.77 20.17 -14.81
N ARG A 162 -6.16 20.92 -13.76
CA ARG A 162 -5.70 22.30 -13.55
C ARG A 162 -4.18 22.38 -13.33
N ALA A 163 -3.62 21.43 -12.58
CA ALA A 163 -2.17 21.35 -12.40
C ALA A 163 -1.43 21.08 -13.73
N VAL A 164 -1.99 20.23 -14.61
CA VAL A 164 -1.46 19.98 -15.96
C VAL A 164 -1.40 21.28 -16.76
N GLU A 165 -2.47 22.04 -16.81
CA GLU A 165 -2.56 23.33 -17.49
C GLU A 165 -1.56 24.34 -16.90
N LYS A 166 -1.54 24.49 -15.59
CA LYS A 166 -0.70 25.44 -14.86
C LYS A 166 0.81 25.19 -15.06
N THR A 167 1.21 23.94 -15.19
CA THR A 167 2.63 23.56 -15.33
C THR A 167 3.04 23.27 -16.77
N GLY A 168 2.10 23.34 -17.72
CA GLY A 168 2.34 23.04 -19.13
C GLY A 168 2.79 21.59 -19.37
N MET A 169 2.28 20.66 -18.57
CA MET A 169 2.47 19.23 -18.81
C MET A 169 1.63 18.76 -20.01
N PRO A 170 2.04 17.70 -20.73
CA PRO A 170 1.24 17.16 -21.81
C PRO A 170 -0.15 16.72 -21.34
N ALA A 171 -1.20 17.00 -22.11
CA ALA A 171 -2.59 16.67 -21.77
C ALA A 171 -2.82 15.18 -21.49
N GLY A 172 -2.02 14.29 -22.09
CA GLY A 172 -2.11 12.84 -21.87
C GLY A 172 -1.32 12.31 -20.67
N VAL A 173 -0.77 13.18 -19.81
CA VAL A 173 -0.02 12.74 -18.61
C VAL A 173 -0.90 12.04 -17.60
N PHE A 174 -2.18 12.41 -17.54
CA PHE A 174 -3.16 11.85 -16.62
C PHE A 174 -4.53 11.70 -17.29
N SER A 175 -5.25 10.63 -16.94
CA SER A 175 -6.64 10.40 -17.36
C SER A 175 -7.41 9.69 -16.24
N LEU A 176 -8.67 10.06 -16.04
CA LEU A 176 -9.63 9.33 -15.20
C LEU A 176 -10.64 8.63 -16.09
N ILE A 177 -10.90 7.36 -15.81
CA ILE A 177 -11.95 6.56 -16.46
C ILE A 177 -12.87 5.99 -15.38
N ASN A 178 -14.15 6.33 -15.45
CA ASN A 178 -15.19 5.76 -14.62
C ASN A 178 -15.89 4.62 -15.36
N GLY A 179 -16.41 3.66 -14.63
CA GLY A 179 -17.19 2.55 -15.16
C GLY A 179 -17.48 1.49 -14.10
N ALA A 180 -18.64 0.88 -14.19
CA ALA A 180 -19.06 -0.20 -13.31
C ALA A 180 -18.50 -1.56 -13.77
N GLY A 181 -18.41 -2.49 -12.82
CA GLY A 181 -18.00 -3.88 -13.08
C GLY A 181 -16.52 -4.02 -13.48
N ASN A 182 -16.21 -5.19 -14.00
CA ASN A 182 -14.84 -5.60 -14.33
C ASN A 182 -14.44 -5.28 -15.79
N GLU A 183 -15.39 -4.90 -16.66
CA GLU A 183 -15.18 -4.74 -18.10
C GLU A 183 -14.13 -3.65 -18.40
N VAL A 184 -14.33 -2.46 -17.83
CA VAL A 184 -13.40 -1.34 -18.03
C VAL A 184 -12.00 -1.68 -17.51
N GLY A 185 -11.91 -2.27 -16.30
CA GLY A 185 -10.65 -2.67 -15.70
C GLY A 185 -9.92 -3.71 -16.55
N SER A 186 -10.63 -4.73 -17.03
CA SER A 186 -10.07 -5.79 -17.89
C SER A 186 -9.60 -5.23 -19.23
N ALA A 187 -10.38 -4.33 -19.85
CA ALA A 187 -10.00 -3.69 -21.10
C ALA A 187 -8.73 -2.86 -20.96
N LEU A 188 -8.59 -2.10 -19.86
CA LEU A 188 -7.39 -1.30 -19.57
C LEU A 188 -6.15 -2.18 -19.39
N VAL A 189 -6.25 -3.25 -18.57
CA VAL A 189 -5.11 -4.16 -18.34
C VAL A 189 -4.72 -4.91 -19.61
N SER A 190 -5.68 -5.22 -20.49
CA SER A 190 -5.43 -5.91 -21.75
C SER A 190 -4.86 -5.02 -22.85
N ASP A 191 -4.92 -3.68 -22.73
CA ASP A 191 -4.44 -2.75 -23.74
C ASP A 191 -2.92 -2.87 -23.92
N PRO A 192 -2.40 -3.11 -25.14
CA PRO A 192 -0.96 -3.33 -25.39
C PRO A 192 -0.07 -2.12 -25.06
N ARG A 193 -0.65 -0.93 -24.97
CA ARG A 193 0.07 0.31 -24.64
C ARG A 193 0.39 0.42 -23.14
N VAL A 194 -0.39 -0.22 -22.28
CA VAL A 194 -0.19 -0.24 -20.82
C VAL A 194 1.04 -1.08 -20.48
N LYS A 195 1.88 -0.57 -19.56
CA LYS A 195 3.16 -1.17 -19.18
C LYS A 195 3.26 -1.64 -17.74
N ALA A 196 2.36 -1.18 -16.88
CA ALA A 196 2.24 -1.67 -15.50
C ALA A 196 0.84 -1.39 -14.95
N VAL A 197 0.50 -2.06 -13.86
CA VAL A 197 -0.75 -1.88 -13.11
C VAL A 197 -0.42 -1.65 -11.64
N GLY A 198 -1.00 -0.60 -11.03
CA GLY A 198 -1.10 -0.40 -9.58
C GLY A 198 -2.51 -0.75 -9.11
N PHE A 199 -2.62 -1.53 -8.05
CA PHE A 199 -3.91 -1.98 -7.52
C PHE A 199 -3.86 -2.06 -5.99
N THR A 200 -4.89 -1.59 -5.33
CA THR A 200 -5.14 -1.82 -3.91
C THR A 200 -6.57 -2.34 -3.73
N GLY A 201 -6.72 -3.50 -3.11
CA GLY A 201 -8.05 -4.10 -2.92
C GLY A 201 -8.01 -5.57 -2.51
N SER A 202 -9.09 -6.31 -2.78
CA SER A 202 -9.20 -7.71 -2.36
C SER A 202 -8.19 -8.64 -3.05
N ARG A 203 -7.79 -9.73 -2.36
CA ARG A 203 -6.96 -10.81 -2.93
C ARG A 203 -7.53 -11.36 -4.24
N GLY A 204 -8.85 -11.56 -4.30
CA GLY A 204 -9.52 -12.05 -5.52
C GLY A 204 -9.38 -11.09 -6.70
N GLY A 205 -9.53 -9.77 -6.45
CA GLY A 205 -9.35 -8.73 -7.46
C GLY A 205 -7.92 -8.65 -7.97
N GLY A 206 -6.95 -8.58 -7.04
CA GLY A 206 -5.54 -8.51 -7.39
C GLY A 206 -5.06 -9.73 -8.18
N THR A 207 -5.40 -10.94 -7.73
CA THR A 207 -5.02 -12.18 -8.43
C THR A 207 -5.68 -12.32 -9.81
N ALA A 208 -6.90 -11.81 -9.99
CA ALA A 208 -7.55 -11.77 -11.31
C ALA A 208 -6.80 -10.86 -12.28
N LEU A 209 -6.37 -9.66 -11.83
CA LEU A 209 -5.58 -8.73 -12.64
C LEU A 209 -4.18 -9.30 -12.95
N MET A 210 -3.53 -9.97 -11.99
CA MET A 210 -2.25 -10.66 -12.20
C MET A 210 -2.36 -11.72 -13.30
N LYS A 211 -3.40 -12.57 -13.25
CA LYS A 211 -3.65 -13.59 -14.28
C LYS A 211 -3.89 -12.97 -15.65
N LEU A 212 -4.70 -11.92 -15.71
CA LEU A 212 -4.98 -11.19 -16.96
C LEU A 212 -3.72 -10.57 -17.54
N ALA A 213 -2.92 -9.88 -16.73
CA ALA A 213 -1.67 -9.25 -17.15
C ALA A 213 -0.63 -10.28 -17.65
N ALA A 214 -0.55 -11.45 -17.01
CA ALA A 214 0.34 -12.54 -17.38
C ALA A 214 -0.09 -13.24 -18.69
N SER A 215 -1.39 -13.25 -19.01
CA SER A 215 -1.94 -13.89 -20.22
C SER A 215 -1.78 -13.04 -21.51
N ARG A 216 -1.30 -11.81 -21.38
CA ARG A 216 -1.07 -10.92 -22.55
C ARG A 216 0.05 -11.44 -23.43
N PRO A 217 0.03 -11.16 -24.77
CA PRO A 217 1.16 -11.45 -25.66
C PRO A 217 2.49 -10.85 -25.16
N VAL A 218 2.43 -9.68 -24.52
CA VAL A 218 3.54 -9.05 -23.80
C VAL A 218 3.09 -8.86 -22.34
N PRO A 219 3.48 -9.75 -21.42
CA PRO A 219 3.15 -9.65 -20.02
C PRO A 219 3.64 -8.34 -19.38
N ILE A 220 2.91 -7.84 -18.38
CA ILE A 220 3.27 -6.64 -17.64
C ILE A 220 3.21 -6.90 -16.13
N PRO A 221 3.99 -6.16 -15.32
CA PRO A 221 3.91 -6.25 -13.88
C PRO A 221 2.58 -5.70 -13.35
N VAL A 222 2.08 -6.35 -12.31
CA VAL A 222 0.95 -5.89 -11.49
C VAL A 222 1.46 -5.72 -10.07
N TYR A 223 1.46 -4.51 -9.58
CA TYR A 223 1.80 -4.15 -8.20
C TYR A 223 0.50 -4.05 -7.42
N ALA A 224 0.06 -5.20 -6.91
CA ALA A 224 -1.18 -5.31 -6.15
C ALA A 224 -0.88 -5.39 -4.65
N GLU A 225 -1.50 -4.51 -3.87
CA GLU A 225 -1.66 -4.65 -2.44
C GLU A 225 -3.03 -5.31 -2.17
N MET A 226 -3.01 -6.38 -1.38
CA MET A 226 -4.16 -7.28 -1.21
C MET A 226 -4.47 -7.50 0.28
N SER A 227 -4.97 -8.68 0.62
CA SER A 227 -5.43 -9.02 1.98
C SER A 227 -4.29 -9.26 2.97
N SER A 228 -4.46 -8.80 4.21
CA SER A 228 -3.57 -9.05 5.34
C SER A 228 -4.35 -9.13 6.65
N ILE A 229 -3.97 -10.02 7.57
CA ILE A 229 -4.57 -10.12 8.90
C ILE A 229 -3.72 -9.45 9.98
N ASN A 230 -2.51 -9.00 9.64
CA ASN A 230 -1.65 -8.17 10.49
C ASN A 230 -1.45 -8.72 11.90
N PRO A 231 -0.76 -9.85 12.06
CA PRO A 231 -0.64 -10.53 13.34
C PRO A 231 0.04 -9.65 14.40
N VAL A 232 -0.53 -9.68 15.61
CA VAL A 232 -0.05 -8.96 16.79
C VAL A 232 0.36 -9.99 17.84
N PHE A 233 1.58 -9.91 18.32
CA PHE A 233 2.16 -10.78 19.32
C PHE A 233 2.21 -10.07 20.68
N LEU A 234 1.50 -10.59 21.66
CA LEU A 234 1.54 -10.09 23.03
C LEU A 234 2.53 -10.93 23.83
N LEU A 235 3.74 -10.40 24.08
CA LEU A 235 4.76 -11.12 24.80
C LEU A 235 4.51 -11.11 26.32
N PRO A 236 4.99 -12.11 27.06
CA PRO A 236 4.56 -12.36 28.44
C PRO A 236 4.75 -11.20 29.42
N HIS A 237 5.92 -10.55 29.38
CA HIS A 237 6.22 -9.48 30.35
C HIS A 237 5.47 -8.19 30.04
N ALA A 238 5.37 -7.82 28.75
CA ALA A 238 4.53 -6.69 28.32
C ALA A 238 3.06 -6.91 28.67
N LEU A 239 2.58 -8.13 28.46
CA LEU A 239 1.21 -8.51 28.79
C LEU A 239 0.97 -8.46 30.31
N GLU A 240 1.90 -8.98 31.13
CA GLU A 240 1.78 -8.91 32.59
C GLU A 240 1.75 -7.47 33.10
N ALA A 241 2.58 -6.59 32.53
CA ALA A 241 2.69 -5.20 32.96
C ALA A 241 1.50 -4.32 32.53
N ARG A 242 0.87 -4.60 31.36
CA ARG A 242 -0.03 -3.64 30.70
C ARG A 242 -1.30 -4.28 30.12
N ALA A 243 -1.73 -5.45 30.58
CA ALA A 243 -2.80 -6.25 29.97
C ALA A 243 -4.07 -5.42 29.68
N GLU A 244 -4.59 -4.69 30.67
CA GLU A 244 -5.83 -3.94 30.57
C GLU A 244 -5.70 -2.74 29.60
N ALA A 245 -4.56 -2.06 29.64
CA ALA A 245 -4.27 -0.94 28.73
C ALA A 245 -4.15 -1.43 27.28
N LEU A 246 -3.46 -2.56 27.08
CA LEU A 246 -3.34 -3.20 25.77
C LEU A 246 -4.70 -3.66 25.25
N GLY A 247 -5.56 -4.24 26.09
CA GLY A 247 -6.91 -4.67 25.70
C GLY A 247 -7.78 -3.51 25.21
N LYS A 248 -7.76 -2.38 25.90
CA LYS A 248 -8.49 -1.16 25.49
C LYS A 248 -7.92 -0.57 24.19
N ALA A 249 -6.60 -0.45 24.08
CA ALA A 249 -5.94 0.09 22.90
C ALA A 249 -6.13 -0.81 21.67
N TYR A 250 -6.15 -2.13 21.86
CA TYR A 250 -6.49 -3.10 20.82
C TYR A 250 -7.85 -2.81 20.21
N ILE A 251 -8.89 -2.65 21.02
CA ILE A 251 -10.23 -2.37 20.52
C ILE A 251 -10.32 -1.01 19.81
N ALA A 252 -9.65 0.01 20.33
CA ALA A 252 -9.58 1.31 19.66
C ALA A 252 -8.95 1.19 18.26
N SER A 253 -7.88 0.40 18.11
CA SER A 253 -7.26 0.12 16.80
C SER A 253 -8.16 -0.72 15.90
N LEU A 254 -8.74 -1.82 16.43
CA LEU A 254 -9.59 -2.75 15.68
C LEU A 254 -10.84 -2.07 15.11
N THR A 255 -11.43 -1.13 15.84
CA THR A 255 -12.70 -0.50 15.46
C THR A 255 -12.54 0.83 14.72
N MET A 256 -11.31 1.31 14.55
CA MET A 256 -11.03 2.52 13.79
C MET A 256 -11.59 2.41 12.36
N GLY A 257 -12.45 3.35 11.95
CA GLY A 257 -13.07 3.34 10.62
C GLY A 257 -13.82 2.05 10.29
N ALA A 258 -14.56 1.51 11.25
CA ALA A 258 -15.24 0.21 11.15
C ALA A 258 -14.30 -0.98 10.89
N GLY A 259 -13.02 -0.87 11.25
CA GLY A 259 -11.99 -1.88 10.97
C GLY A 259 -11.60 -2.01 9.51
N GLN A 260 -12.00 -1.08 8.65
CA GLN A 260 -11.78 -1.15 7.21
C GLN A 260 -10.41 -0.58 6.80
N PHE A 261 -9.35 -1.06 7.44
CA PHE A 261 -7.96 -0.75 7.13
C PHE A 261 -7.23 -2.01 6.67
N CYS A 262 -6.38 -1.88 5.65
CA CYS A 262 -5.51 -2.96 5.20
C CYS A 262 -4.54 -3.45 6.30
N THR A 263 -4.26 -2.59 7.29
CA THR A 263 -3.42 -2.90 8.46
C THR A 263 -4.24 -3.13 9.73
N ASN A 264 -5.52 -3.50 9.62
CA ASN A 264 -6.33 -3.80 10.82
C ASN A 264 -5.79 -5.03 11.56
N PRO A 265 -5.70 -5.04 12.93
CA PRO A 265 -5.23 -6.20 13.70
C PRO A 265 -6.27 -7.32 13.71
N GLY A 266 -6.29 -8.13 12.66
CA GLY A 266 -7.23 -9.25 12.49
C GLY A 266 -6.85 -10.51 13.26
N LEU A 267 -5.59 -10.63 13.72
CA LEU A 267 -5.09 -11.76 14.49
C LEU A 267 -4.25 -11.30 15.68
N VAL A 268 -4.51 -11.84 16.85
CA VAL A 268 -3.70 -11.65 18.06
C VAL A 268 -3.21 -13.00 18.56
N LEU A 269 -1.93 -13.10 18.90
CA LEU A 269 -1.25 -14.31 19.35
C LEU A 269 -0.63 -14.06 20.72
N ALA A 270 -0.90 -14.91 21.70
CA ALA A 270 -0.31 -14.81 23.02
C ALA A 270 -0.19 -16.19 23.69
N LEU A 271 0.73 -16.29 24.65
CA LEU A 271 0.82 -17.45 25.53
C LEU A 271 -0.28 -17.42 26.58
N GLU A 272 -0.84 -18.59 26.90
CA GLU A 272 -1.79 -18.77 27.99
C GLU A 272 -1.21 -18.23 29.31
N SER A 273 -1.96 -17.34 29.97
CA SER A 273 -1.58 -16.77 31.26
C SER A 273 -2.75 -16.03 31.92
N PRO A 274 -2.72 -15.79 33.21
CA PRO A 274 -3.69 -14.92 33.89
C PRO A 274 -3.69 -13.47 33.34
N ALA A 275 -2.56 -12.99 32.82
CA ALA A 275 -2.44 -11.69 32.18
C ALA A 275 -3.20 -11.64 30.85
N LEU A 276 -3.19 -12.73 30.09
CA LEU A 276 -4.00 -12.84 28.87
C LEU A 276 -5.50 -12.79 29.18
N ASP A 277 -5.93 -13.38 30.28
CA ASP A 277 -7.33 -13.30 30.71
C ASP A 277 -7.73 -11.87 31.11
N ARG A 278 -6.85 -11.11 31.78
CA ARG A 278 -7.06 -9.68 32.05
C ARG A 278 -7.16 -8.84 30.77
N PHE A 279 -6.26 -9.10 29.80
CA PHE A 279 -6.32 -8.46 28.48
C PHE A 279 -7.65 -8.73 27.80
N LEU A 280 -8.07 -10.00 27.75
CA LEU A 280 -9.31 -10.41 27.09
C LEU A 280 -10.54 -9.82 27.77
N ALA A 281 -10.55 -9.76 29.11
CA ALA A 281 -11.62 -9.12 29.87
C ALA A 281 -11.75 -7.62 29.53
N ALA A 282 -10.62 -6.89 29.51
CA ALA A 282 -10.60 -5.48 29.16
C ALA A 282 -11.02 -5.23 27.69
N ALA A 283 -10.59 -6.10 26.79
CA ALA A 283 -10.99 -6.02 25.37
C ALA A 283 -12.50 -6.31 25.21
N THR A 284 -13.01 -7.30 25.93
CA THR A 284 -14.45 -7.66 25.95
C THR A 284 -15.31 -6.51 26.46
N GLU A 285 -14.92 -5.90 27.57
CA GLU A 285 -15.60 -4.71 28.11
C GLU A 285 -15.61 -3.56 27.08
N ALA A 286 -14.43 -3.26 26.50
CA ALA A 286 -14.28 -2.18 25.55
C ALA A 286 -15.12 -2.39 24.28
N VAL A 287 -15.09 -3.58 23.68
CA VAL A 287 -15.84 -3.84 22.44
C VAL A 287 -17.35 -3.84 22.67
N SER A 288 -17.81 -4.27 23.84
CA SER A 288 -19.24 -4.27 24.18
C SER A 288 -19.85 -2.86 24.22
N GLY A 289 -19.02 -1.84 24.43
CA GLY A 289 -19.41 -0.43 24.37
C GLY A 289 -19.38 0.19 22.97
N VAL A 290 -18.83 -0.50 21.97
CA VAL A 290 -18.67 0.05 20.61
C VAL A 290 -19.98 -0.09 19.82
N THR A 291 -20.55 1.02 19.40
CA THR A 291 -21.69 1.02 18.46
C THR A 291 -21.20 0.64 17.07
N ALA A 292 -22.01 -0.12 16.33
CA ALA A 292 -21.72 -0.48 14.94
C ALA A 292 -21.51 0.76 14.07
N GLN A 293 -20.54 0.71 13.17
CA GLN A 293 -20.10 1.83 12.35
C GLN A 293 -20.42 1.59 10.87
N THR A 294 -20.64 2.69 10.12
CA THR A 294 -20.96 2.64 8.70
C THR A 294 -19.87 1.94 7.89
N MET A 295 -20.29 0.97 7.07
CA MET A 295 -19.40 0.28 6.14
C MET A 295 -19.39 1.00 4.78
N LEU A 296 -18.27 0.94 4.08
CA LEU A 296 -18.02 1.69 2.83
C LEU A 296 -19.00 1.37 1.70
N THR A 297 -19.40 0.12 1.59
CA THR A 297 -20.36 -0.32 0.56
C THR A 297 -21.23 -1.48 1.07
N PRO A 298 -22.45 -1.67 0.51
CA PRO A 298 -23.28 -2.83 0.82
C PRO A 298 -22.58 -4.17 0.56
N GLY A 299 -21.71 -4.22 -0.47
CA GLY A 299 -20.93 -5.43 -0.80
C GLY A 299 -19.89 -5.76 0.26
N ILE A 300 -19.21 -4.74 0.80
CA ILE A 300 -18.23 -4.90 1.90
C ILE A 300 -18.95 -5.32 3.18
N LEU A 301 -20.08 -4.68 3.53
CA LEU A 301 -20.90 -5.09 4.68
C LEU A 301 -21.29 -6.56 4.59
N LYS A 302 -21.85 -6.98 3.47
CA LYS A 302 -22.27 -8.38 3.25
C LYS A 302 -21.08 -9.35 3.37
N ALA A 303 -19.93 -9.00 2.81
CA ALA A 303 -18.72 -9.82 2.92
C ALA A 303 -18.24 -9.94 4.38
N TYR A 304 -18.26 -8.83 5.13
CA TYR A 304 -17.95 -8.79 6.55
C TYR A 304 -18.90 -9.68 7.36
N GLU A 305 -20.21 -9.52 7.20
CA GLU A 305 -21.21 -10.31 7.90
C GLU A 305 -21.07 -11.82 7.61
N ASN A 306 -20.82 -12.17 6.35
CA ASN A 306 -20.56 -13.57 5.97
C ASN A 306 -19.29 -14.12 6.63
N GLY A 307 -18.22 -13.31 6.72
CA GLY A 307 -16.98 -13.68 7.41
C GLY A 307 -17.18 -13.93 8.90
N VAL A 308 -17.88 -13.00 9.58
CA VAL A 308 -18.24 -13.15 11.01
C VAL A 308 -19.15 -14.36 11.24
N ALA A 309 -20.12 -14.60 10.38
CA ALA A 309 -21.02 -15.76 10.47
C ALA A 309 -20.26 -17.08 10.26
N ARG A 310 -19.31 -17.12 9.30
CA ARG A 310 -18.42 -18.27 9.09
C ARG A 310 -17.63 -18.59 10.35
N TRP A 311 -16.99 -17.59 10.98
CA TRP A 311 -16.25 -17.78 12.22
C TRP A 311 -17.17 -18.23 13.38
N ALA A 312 -18.36 -17.64 13.50
CA ALA A 312 -19.31 -18.01 14.56
C ALA A 312 -19.84 -19.45 14.48
N SER A 313 -19.76 -20.08 13.30
CA SER A 313 -20.18 -21.47 13.06
C SER A 313 -19.02 -22.46 12.97
N ALA A 314 -17.76 -21.96 13.00
CA ALA A 314 -16.59 -22.81 12.85
C ALA A 314 -16.27 -23.60 14.13
N PRO A 315 -15.92 -24.89 14.04
CA PRO A 315 -15.46 -25.67 15.18
C PRO A 315 -14.21 -25.04 15.81
N GLY A 316 -14.10 -25.12 17.15
CA GLY A 316 -12.95 -24.57 17.89
C GLY A 316 -12.97 -23.04 18.09
N LEU A 317 -13.77 -22.28 17.33
CA LEU A 317 -13.92 -20.84 17.56
C LEU A 317 -15.03 -20.53 18.55
N THR A 318 -14.72 -19.65 19.47
CA THR A 318 -15.69 -19.11 20.44
C THR A 318 -15.80 -17.60 20.24
N ARG A 319 -16.99 -17.09 20.01
CA ARG A 319 -17.23 -15.64 20.02
C ARG A 319 -17.25 -15.15 21.47
N VAL A 320 -16.27 -14.31 21.83
CA VAL A 320 -16.08 -13.80 23.19
C VAL A 320 -16.96 -12.59 23.45
N ALA A 321 -17.03 -11.69 22.46
CA ALA A 321 -17.78 -10.46 22.59
C ALA A 321 -18.22 -9.90 21.24
N GLN A 322 -19.22 -9.03 21.27
CA GLN A 322 -19.72 -8.32 20.10
C GLN A 322 -20.12 -6.90 20.52
N GLY A 323 -19.90 -5.92 19.65
CA GLY A 323 -20.30 -4.54 19.82
C GLY A 323 -21.83 -4.37 19.81
N GLN A 324 -22.29 -3.14 20.00
CA GLN A 324 -23.72 -2.78 19.98
C GLN A 324 -24.26 -2.74 18.54
N GLU A 325 -25.56 -2.87 18.42
CA GLU A 325 -26.26 -2.70 17.13
C GLU A 325 -26.17 -1.26 16.63
N GLY A 326 -26.36 -1.08 15.33
CA GLY A 326 -26.38 0.21 14.65
C GLY A 326 -27.40 0.24 13.51
N ALA A 327 -27.30 1.21 12.63
CA ALA A 327 -28.14 1.33 11.44
C ALA A 327 -27.88 0.19 10.43
N ALA A 328 -28.76 0.04 9.46
CA ALA A 328 -28.74 -1.05 8.47
C ALA A 328 -27.45 -1.17 7.63
N SER A 329 -26.69 -0.07 7.49
CA SER A 329 -25.42 -0.06 6.74
C SER A 329 -24.19 -0.18 7.63
N CYS A 330 -24.34 -0.58 8.91
CA CYS A 330 -23.27 -0.60 9.91
C CYS A 330 -22.78 -2.01 10.19
N GLY A 331 -21.46 -2.18 10.25
CA GLY A 331 -20.78 -3.40 10.68
C GLY A 331 -20.59 -3.40 12.21
N ARG A 332 -20.93 -4.50 12.84
CA ARG A 332 -20.87 -4.69 14.30
C ARG A 332 -19.57 -5.38 14.68
N ALA A 333 -18.76 -4.76 15.53
CA ALA A 333 -17.48 -5.34 15.95
C ALA A 333 -17.65 -6.73 16.60
N ALA A 334 -16.72 -7.66 16.36
CA ALA A 334 -16.78 -9.02 16.88
C ALA A 334 -15.39 -9.54 17.27
N LEU A 335 -15.29 -10.13 18.47
CA LEU A 335 -14.09 -10.80 18.95
C LEU A 335 -14.32 -12.30 19.07
N PHE A 336 -13.33 -13.05 18.59
CA PHE A 336 -13.28 -14.48 18.66
C PHE A 336 -12.01 -14.96 19.35
N THR A 337 -12.05 -16.17 19.90
CA THR A 337 -10.87 -16.86 20.43
C THR A 337 -10.87 -18.32 20.04
N MET A 338 -9.67 -18.89 19.92
CA MET A 338 -9.44 -20.32 19.76
C MET A 338 -8.11 -20.73 20.39
N THR A 339 -7.86 -22.02 20.53
CA THR A 339 -6.57 -22.54 20.95
C THR A 339 -5.56 -22.58 19.80
N GLY A 340 -4.24 -22.58 20.11
CA GLY A 340 -3.20 -22.78 19.11
C GLY A 340 -3.33 -24.13 18.41
N ALA A 341 -3.70 -25.17 19.15
CA ALA A 341 -3.93 -26.51 18.59
C ALA A 341 -5.07 -26.53 17.53
N ASP A 342 -6.20 -25.88 17.82
CA ASP A 342 -7.31 -25.78 16.87
C ASP A 342 -6.93 -24.97 15.63
N PHE A 343 -6.17 -23.87 15.81
CA PHE A 343 -5.67 -23.07 14.68
C PHE A 343 -4.71 -23.88 13.78
N ILE A 344 -3.84 -24.68 14.38
CA ILE A 344 -2.91 -25.56 13.63
C ILE A 344 -3.70 -26.64 12.87
N ALA A 345 -4.80 -27.15 13.45
CA ALA A 345 -5.64 -28.14 12.80
C ALA A 345 -6.43 -27.57 11.59
N ASP A 346 -6.82 -26.30 11.64
CA ASP A 346 -7.49 -25.61 10.54
C ASP A 346 -6.99 -24.16 10.39
N PRO A 347 -5.91 -23.91 9.64
CA PRO A 347 -5.36 -22.58 9.42
C PRO A 347 -6.19 -21.70 8.48
N SER A 348 -7.31 -22.18 7.93
CA SER A 348 -8.20 -21.36 7.08
C SER A 348 -8.80 -20.16 7.82
N HIS A 349 -8.75 -20.16 9.16
CA HIS A 349 -9.14 -19.04 10.00
C HIS A 349 -8.20 -17.84 9.93
N ALA A 350 -7.01 -18.00 9.30
CA ALA A 350 -6.10 -16.91 8.95
C ALA A 350 -6.58 -16.05 7.74
N GLU A 351 -7.71 -16.37 7.11
CA GLU A 351 -8.27 -15.52 6.07
C GLU A 351 -8.82 -14.22 6.64
N GLU A 352 -8.53 -13.11 5.95
CA GLU A 352 -9.00 -11.78 6.33
C GLU A 352 -10.53 -11.69 6.36
N VAL A 353 -11.06 -11.15 7.46
CA VAL A 353 -12.44 -10.65 7.56
C VAL A 353 -12.39 -9.13 7.60
N PHE A 354 -12.53 -8.49 6.43
CA PHE A 354 -12.33 -7.05 6.26
C PHE A 354 -13.40 -6.23 6.99
N GLY A 355 -13.04 -5.72 8.17
CA GLY A 355 -13.91 -5.00 9.11
C GLY A 355 -13.43 -5.17 10.55
N ALA A 356 -14.25 -4.75 11.51
CA ALA A 356 -13.91 -4.79 12.93
C ALA A 356 -14.10 -6.20 13.55
N ALA A 357 -13.49 -7.22 12.94
CA ALA A 357 -13.47 -8.59 13.47
C ALA A 357 -12.02 -9.02 13.71
N SER A 358 -11.77 -9.72 14.81
CA SER A 358 -10.44 -10.22 15.13
C SER A 358 -10.49 -11.54 15.90
N LEU A 359 -9.47 -12.37 15.68
CA LEU A 359 -9.26 -13.66 16.29
C LEU A 359 -8.07 -13.60 17.25
N LEU A 360 -8.28 -13.99 18.50
CA LEU A 360 -7.22 -14.19 19.49
C LEU A 360 -6.91 -15.69 19.58
N VAL A 361 -5.68 -16.08 19.26
CA VAL A 361 -5.18 -17.45 19.39
C VAL A 361 -4.38 -17.58 20.68
N ARG A 362 -4.83 -18.48 21.54
CA ARG A 362 -4.25 -18.79 22.84
C ARG A 362 -3.30 -19.97 22.69
N CYS A 363 -1.99 -19.72 22.82
CA CYS A 363 -0.96 -20.74 22.66
C CYS A 363 -0.49 -21.29 24.01
N ALA A 364 -0.43 -22.60 24.15
CA ALA A 364 0.02 -23.26 25.38
C ALA A 364 1.52 -23.11 25.63
N SER A 365 2.31 -22.88 24.58
CA SER A 365 3.77 -22.73 24.67
C SER A 365 4.31 -21.85 23.55
N LEU A 366 5.57 -21.39 23.67
CA LEU A 366 6.26 -20.67 22.64
C LEU A 366 6.45 -21.53 21.37
N ASP A 367 6.67 -22.82 21.51
CA ASP A 367 6.82 -23.72 20.37
C ASP A 367 5.49 -23.86 19.60
N GLU A 368 4.36 -23.90 20.28
CA GLU A 368 3.04 -23.86 19.63
C GLU A 368 2.80 -22.52 18.95
N LEU A 369 3.14 -21.40 19.59
CA LEU A 369 3.07 -20.08 18.97
C LEU A 369 3.90 -20.01 17.68
N LEU A 370 5.13 -20.52 17.70
CA LEU A 370 6.00 -20.60 16.51
C LEU A 370 5.40 -21.52 15.43
N ALA A 371 4.76 -22.62 15.82
CA ALA A 371 4.06 -23.49 14.87
C ALA A 371 2.88 -22.77 14.21
N VAL A 372 2.07 -22.02 14.97
CA VAL A 372 1.00 -21.16 14.41
C VAL A 372 1.57 -20.16 13.43
N VAL A 373 2.64 -19.43 13.81
CA VAL A 373 3.27 -18.41 12.93
C VAL A 373 3.76 -19.00 11.62
N SER A 374 4.29 -20.23 11.65
CA SER A 374 4.80 -20.92 10.44
C SER A 374 3.72 -21.25 9.41
N LEU A 375 2.45 -21.21 9.79
CA LEU A 375 1.30 -21.43 8.92
C LEU A 375 0.76 -20.15 8.30
N LEU A 376 1.21 -18.98 8.78
CA LEU A 376 0.75 -17.70 8.25
C LEU A 376 1.36 -17.43 6.88
N GLU A 377 0.54 -17.00 5.95
CA GLU A 377 0.96 -16.46 4.66
C GLU A 377 1.57 -15.06 4.83
N GLY A 378 2.14 -14.46 3.76
CA GLY A 378 2.71 -13.12 3.79
C GLY A 378 1.75 -12.03 4.25
N GLN A 379 2.25 -11.10 5.05
CA GLN A 379 1.50 -10.04 5.72
C GLN A 379 2.03 -8.64 5.38
N LEU A 380 1.19 -7.61 5.53
CA LEU A 380 1.64 -6.21 5.45
C LEU A 380 2.39 -5.81 6.72
N THR A 381 1.89 -6.21 7.88
CA THR A 381 2.51 -5.87 9.17
C THR A 381 2.57 -7.06 10.11
N ALA A 382 3.56 -7.04 11.01
CA ALA A 382 3.62 -7.85 12.21
C ALA A 382 3.97 -6.94 13.40
N THR A 383 3.27 -7.08 14.52
CA THR A 383 3.44 -6.21 15.69
C THR A 383 3.85 -7.03 16.91
N LEU A 384 4.87 -6.56 17.64
CA LEU A 384 5.30 -7.12 18.93
C LEU A 384 4.96 -6.12 20.03
N HIS A 385 4.16 -6.54 21.01
CA HIS A 385 4.10 -5.85 22.30
C HIS A 385 5.06 -6.55 23.26
N LEU A 386 6.13 -5.85 23.65
CA LEU A 386 7.24 -6.38 24.45
C LEU A 386 7.71 -5.37 25.49
N ASP A 387 8.31 -5.88 26.54
CA ASP A 387 9.14 -5.13 27.51
C ASP A 387 10.58 -5.64 27.42
N ASP A 388 11.53 -5.01 28.13
CA ASP A 388 12.96 -5.36 28.08
C ASP A 388 13.21 -6.85 28.38
N ALA A 389 12.46 -7.41 29.32
CA ALA A 389 12.54 -8.83 29.70
C ALA A 389 12.02 -9.79 28.63
N ASP A 390 11.31 -9.30 27.61
CA ASP A 390 10.84 -10.10 26.47
C ASP A 390 11.86 -10.17 25.32
N THR A 391 13.01 -9.49 25.42
CA THR A 391 13.97 -9.32 24.32
C THR A 391 14.44 -10.66 23.75
N GLU A 392 14.69 -11.67 24.58
CA GLU A 392 15.14 -13.00 24.12
C GLU A 392 14.04 -13.68 23.28
N THR A 393 12.80 -13.63 23.74
CA THR A 393 11.66 -14.19 23.00
C THR A 393 11.45 -13.44 21.68
N ALA A 394 11.50 -12.10 21.72
CA ALA A 394 11.39 -11.27 20.52
C ALA A 394 12.49 -11.55 19.50
N ALA A 395 13.74 -11.77 19.97
CA ALA A 395 14.87 -12.10 19.10
C ALA A 395 14.69 -13.47 18.39
N ARG A 396 13.96 -14.41 18.97
CA ARG A 396 13.59 -15.67 18.29
C ARG A 396 12.52 -15.47 17.23
N LEU A 397 11.58 -14.56 17.43
CA LEU A 397 10.49 -14.23 16.51
C LEU A 397 10.98 -13.38 15.34
N LEU A 398 11.82 -12.38 15.58
CA LEU A 398 12.19 -11.37 14.61
C LEU A 398 12.62 -11.90 13.24
N PRO A 399 13.52 -12.90 13.12
CA PRO A 399 13.92 -13.44 11.82
C PRO A 399 12.78 -14.12 11.04
N ILE A 400 11.75 -14.59 11.74
CA ILE A 400 10.56 -15.20 11.14
C ILE A 400 9.65 -14.07 10.62
N LEU A 401 9.46 -13.03 11.44
CA LEU A 401 8.59 -11.89 11.10
C LEU A 401 9.17 -11.07 9.94
N GLU A 402 10.50 -10.95 9.81
CA GLU A 402 11.16 -10.31 8.65
C GLU A 402 10.86 -11.01 7.32
N ARG A 403 10.56 -12.32 7.35
CA ARG A 403 10.15 -13.09 6.17
C ARG A 403 8.65 -13.09 5.97
N LEU A 404 7.89 -12.79 7.03
CA LEU A 404 6.43 -12.83 7.04
C LEU A 404 5.81 -11.49 6.63
N ALA A 405 6.40 -10.35 7.02
CA ALA A 405 5.78 -9.05 6.87
C ALA A 405 6.72 -7.98 6.32
N GLY A 406 6.14 -7.00 5.63
CA GLY A 406 6.90 -5.85 5.12
C GLY A 406 7.21 -4.80 6.15
N ARG A 407 6.42 -4.70 7.25
CA ARG A 407 6.62 -3.74 8.33
C ARG A 407 6.50 -4.43 9.68
N ILE A 408 7.52 -4.27 10.53
CA ILE A 408 7.54 -4.80 11.89
C ILE A 408 7.43 -3.62 12.87
N LEU A 409 6.48 -3.71 13.81
CA LEU A 409 6.23 -2.69 14.81
C LEU A 409 6.56 -3.21 16.21
N ALA A 410 6.97 -2.31 17.10
CA ALA A 410 7.11 -2.58 18.52
C ALA A 410 6.23 -1.62 19.33
N ASN A 411 5.44 -2.15 20.27
CA ASN A 411 4.64 -1.41 21.24
C ASN A 411 3.65 -0.37 20.67
N GLY A 412 3.29 -0.49 19.38
CA GLY A 412 2.27 0.29 18.69
C GLY A 412 1.22 -0.64 18.09
N TRP A 413 0.09 -0.09 17.65
CA TRP A 413 -0.91 -0.85 16.91
C TRP A 413 -0.73 -0.62 15.40
N PRO A 414 -0.99 -1.64 14.54
CA PRO A 414 -0.62 -1.58 13.14
C PRO A 414 -1.47 -0.62 12.29
N THR A 415 -2.66 -0.24 12.80
CA THR A 415 -3.61 0.60 12.07
C THR A 415 -3.02 1.99 11.82
N GLY A 416 -2.91 2.34 10.55
CA GLY A 416 -2.23 3.55 10.09
C GLY A 416 -0.84 3.28 9.51
N VAL A 417 -0.46 4.12 8.53
CA VAL A 417 0.82 4.05 7.81
C VAL A 417 1.35 5.46 7.62
N GLU A 418 2.52 5.74 8.18
CA GLU A 418 3.21 7.03 7.98
C GLU A 418 3.77 7.14 6.55
N VAL A 419 3.92 8.35 6.04
CA VAL A 419 4.50 8.62 4.73
C VAL A 419 5.88 9.25 4.92
N THR A 420 6.91 8.40 4.86
CA THR A 420 8.32 8.78 5.09
C THR A 420 9.24 8.01 4.14
N ASP A 421 10.51 8.40 4.09
CA ASP A 421 11.51 7.76 3.21
C ASP A 421 11.73 6.28 3.56
N ALA A 422 11.78 5.94 4.84
CA ALA A 422 12.02 4.57 5.32
C ALA A 422 10.77 3.70 5.42
N GLN A 423 9.58 4.22 5.03
CA GLN A 423 8.36 3.45 5.14
C GLN A 423 8.29 2.34 4.11
N VAL A 424 7.88 1.16 4.57
CA VAL A 424 7.44 0.04 3.73
C VAL A 424 5.98 -0.28 4.03
N HIS A 425 5.16 -0.23 2.99
CA HIS A 425 3.80 -0.78 2.98
C HIS A 425 3.72 -1.78 1.84
N GLY A 426 4.01 -3.01 2.18
CA GLY A 426 4.22 -4.13 1.30
C GLY A 426 4.36 -5.41 2.12
N GLY A 427 4.91 -6.46 1.52
CA GLY A 427 5.13 -7.74 2.19
C GLY A 427 5.10 -8.90 1.20
N PRO A 428 5.39 -10.12 1.64
CA PRO A 428 5.34 -11.29 0.78
C PRO A 428 3.91 -11.59 0.30
N PHE A 429 3.81 -12.35 -0.80
CA PHE A 429 2.51 -12.86 -1.24
C PHE A 429 1.83 -13.68 -0.12
N PRO A 430 0.52 -13.54 0.11
CA PRO A 430 -0.49 -12.85 -0.69
C PRO A 430 -0.79 -11.40 -0.30
N SER A 431 -0.07 -10.81 0.68
CA SER A 431 -0.34 -9.42 1.05
C SER A 431 -0.01 -8.45 -0.09
N THR A 432 1.00 -8.76 -0.89
CA THR A 432 1.27 -8.08 -2.16
C THR A 432 1.63 -9.04 -3.29
N ALA A 433 1.52 -8.55 -4.52
CA ALA A 433 1.92 -9.29 -5.71
C ALA A 433 3.45 -9.36 -5.91
N ASP A 434 4.19 -8.40 -5.36
CA ASP A 434 5.66 -8.32 -5.44
C ASP A 434 6.26 -7.93 -4.08
N GLY A 435 6.73 -8.90 -3.32
CA GLY A 435 7.33 -8.70 -2.00
C GLY A 435 8.65 -7.90 -1.99
N ARG A 436 9.17 -7.49 -3.15
CA ARG A 436 10.37 -6.65 -3.28
C ARG A 436 10.03 -5.15 -3.36
N SER A 437 8.76 -4.81 -3.37
CA SER A 437 8.27 -3.46 -3.59
C SER A 437 7.43 -2.94 -2.42
N THR A 438 7.17 -1.65 -2.41
CA THR A 438 6.31 -0.98 -1.44
C THR A 438 5.32 -0.07 -2.16
N SER A 439 4.13 0.16 -1.58
CA SER A 439 3.14 1.12 -2.07
C SER A 439 3.23 2.49 -1.39
N VAL A 440 3.97 2.62 -0.27
CA VAL A 440 4.17 3.86 0.48
C VAL A 440 5.66 4.06 0.76
N GLY A 441 6.08 5.31 0.88
CA GLY A 441 7.49 5.70 1.01
C GLY A 441 8.13 5.99 -0.35
N THR A 442 9.34 6.58 -0.33
CA THR A 442 10.01 7.02 -1.56
C THR A 442 10.38 5.87 -2.48
N LEU A 443 10.67 4.68 -1.93
CA LEU A 443 10.95 3.47 -2.72
C LEU A 443 9.75 3.00 -3.58
N ALA A 444 8.54 3.52 -3.35
CA ALA A 444 7.39 3.20 -4.18
C ALA A 444 7.56 3.58 -5.65
N ILE A 445 8.43 4.54 -5.96
CA ILE A 445 8.80 4.95 -7.31
C ILE A 445 9.43 3.82 -8.13
N ASP A 446 10.18 2.92 -7.48
CA ASP A 446 10.92 1.82 -8.11
C ASP A 446 10.02 0.85 -8.89
N ARG A 447 8.76 0.71 -8.46
CA ARG A 447 7.76 -0.13 -9.12
C ARG A 447 7.54 0.26 -10.60
N PHE A 448 7.76 1.52 -10.94
CA PHE A 448 7.46 2.08 -12.26
C PHE A 448 8.71 2.42 -13.05
N LEU A 449 9.85 1.91 -12.62
CA LEU A 449 11.16 2.13 -13.22
C LEU A 449 11.79 0.81 -13.71
N ARG A 450 12.67 0.91 -14.70
CA ARG A 450 13.57 -0.18 -15.10
C ARG A 450 14.96 0.34 -15.43
N PRO A 451 16.02 -0.46 -15.23
CA PRO A 451 17.37 -0.08 -15.62
C PRO A 451 17.56 -0.14 -17.15
N VAL A 452 18.41 0.77 -17.64
CA VAL A 452 18.99 0.72 -19.00
C VAL A 452 20.48 0.99 -18.89
N ALA A 453 21.28 0.13 -19.50
CA ALA A 453 22.71 0.34 -19.66
C ALA A 453 23.04 0.81 -21.08
N TYR A 454 24.02 1.70 -21.17
CA TYR A 454 24.58 2.24 -22.41
C TYR A 454 26.03 1.80 -22.49
N GLN A 455 26.44 1.14 -23.56
CA GLN A 455 27.81 0.70 -23.75
C GLN A 455 28.42 1.44 -24.93
N ASP A 456 29.59 2.06 -24.71
CA ASP A 456 30.39 2.79 -25.70
C ASP A 456 29.58 3.83 -26.51
N LEU A 457 28.53 4.41 -25.89
CA LEU A 457 27.67 5.39 -26.53
C LEU A 457 28.37 6.75 -26.59
N PRO A 458 28.41 7.43 -27.77
CA PRO A 458 28.99 8.77 -27.88
C PRO A 458 28.40 9.75 -26.87
N ALA A 459 29.23 10.59 -26.25
CA ALA A 459 28.83 11.54 -25.21
C ALA A 459 27.65 12.46 -25.60
N ALA A 460 27.55 12.81 -26.90
CA ALA A 460 26.48 13.64 -27.41
C ALA A 460 25.09 12.95 -27.34
N LEU A 461 25.04 11.62 -27.32
CA LEU A 461 23.82 10.80 -27.22
C LEU A 461 23.50 10.39 -25.78
N LEU A 462 24.44 10.56 -24.87
CA LEU A 462 24.21 10.23 -23.47
C LEU A 462 23.20 11.18 -22.81
N PRO A 463 22.29 10.66 -21.96
CA PRO A 463 21.50 11.48 -21.05
C PRO A 463 22.38 12.39 -20.19
N ALA A 464 21.88 13.57 -19.83
CA ALA A 464 22.66 14.57 -19.08
C ALA A 464 23.27 14.02 -17.81
N GLU A 465 22.49 13.25 -17.05
CA GLU A 465 22.90 12.62 -15.78
C GLU A 465 23.99 11.55 -15.92
N LEU A 466 24.26 11.10 -17.15
CA LEU A 466 25.31 10.11 -17.45
C LEU A 466 26.52 10.70 -18.18
N ARG A 467 26.54 12.00 -18.44
CA ARG A 467 27.73 12.67 -19.02
C ARG A 467 28.78 12.88 -17.95
N ASP A 468 30.04 12.99 -18.39
CA ASP A 468 31.14 13.37 -17.49
C ASP A 468 30.95 14.80 -17.00
N GLY A 469 31.53 15.12 -15.84
CA GLY A 469 31.35 16.39 -15.14
C GLY A 469 30.22 16.34 -14.11
N ASP A 470 29.84 17.50 -13.58
CA ASP A 470 28.76 17.62 -12.62
C ASP A 470 27.40 17.50 -13.31
N ALA A 471 26.55 16.61 -12.80
CA ALA A 471 25.21 16.38 -13.32
C ALA A 471 24.09 16.85 -12.35
N GLY A 472 24.46 17.38 -11.19
CA GLY A 472 23.50 17.81 -10.16
C GLY A 472 22.66 16.69 -9.55
N VAL A 473 23.08 15.43 -9.72
CA VAL A 473 22.41 14.25 -9.13
C VAL A 473 23.43 13.26 -8.58
N PRO A 474 23.11 12.51 -7.54
CA PRO A 474 23.97 11.46 -6.99
C PRO A 474 24.30 10.40 -8.03
N ARG A 475 25.58 10.01 -8.09
CA ARG A 475 26.08 9.00 -9.02
C ARG A 475 27.06 8.06 -8.35
N ARG A 476 27.28 6.91 -8.97
CA ARG A 476 28.45 6.06 -8.68
C ARG A 476 29.37 6.07 -9.87
N ILE A 477 30.60 6.56 -9.72
CA ILE A 477 31.60 6.64 -10.77
C ILE A 477 32.75 5.70 -10.42
N ASP A 478 33.04 4.73 -11.30
CA ASP A 478 34.08 3.70 -11.10
C ASP A 478 34.02 3.04 -9.72
N GLY A 479 32.78 2.69 -9.30
CA GLY A 479 32.50 2.05 -8.00
C GLY A 479 32.42 3.00 -6.80
N LYS A 480 32.79 4.28 -6.94
CA LYS A 480 32.77 5.27 -5.86
C LYS A 480 31.52 6.14 -5.90
N PRO A 481 30.82 6.35 -4.78
CA PRO A 481 29.71 7.30 -4.74
C PRO A 481 30.25 8.74 -4.92
N THR A 482 29.49 9.56 -5.66
CA THR A 482 29.71 11.00 -5.84
C THR A 482 28.40 11.72 -5.53
N LEU A 483 28.49 12.86 -4.88
CA LEU A 483 27.37 13.79 -4.72
C LEU A 483 27.28 14.71 -5.93
#